data_530e93d9131728cf55a9fc053515958a
#
_entry.id   530e93d9131728cf55a9fc053515958a
#
_cell.length_a   1.000
_cell.length_b   1.000
_cell.length_c   1.000
_cell.angle_alpha   90.00
_cell.angle_beta   90.00
_cell.angle_gamma   90.00
#
_symmetry.space_group_name_H-M   'P 1'
#
loop_
_entity.id
_entity.type
_entity.pdbx_description
1 polymer ?
#
loop_
_entity_poly.entity_id
_entity_poly.type
_entity_poly.pdbx_seq_one_letter_code
_entity_poly.pdbx_strand_id
1 'polypeptide(L)'
;AAAIGMNVEELLKGAGEMEEACRTDDVYANPALMNAALKYIASERYGCHIEVFMGYGERLGSLGQWYVQLLAESLGKKHNRNGEIVYYGRTPVPAVGTTDMHAQTQLHQDGIRNKVVQFLQIKNMPGDIVLGMPFEESAFKKYNGLNMSDALAMALDSNAEALNSDRRFNARYVLPEMNAYHLGELFYFLMLSVAYEGELANVDAFDQPGVEAYKKIMKAKFAERSN
;
A
#
# COMPACT_ATOMS: atom_id res chain seq x y z
N ALA A 1 12.77 1.74 15.47
CA ALA A 1 12.10 3.04 15.71
C ALA A 1 12.90 3.90 16.70
N ALA A 2 13.02 3.51 17.99
CA ALA A 2 13.72 4.31 19.00
C ALA A 2 15.18 4.66 18.61
N ALA A 3 15.93 3.71 18.08
CA ALA A 3 17.33 3.89 17.69
C ALA A 3 17.57 4.97 16.61
N ILE A 4 16.54 5.32 15.85
CA ILE A 4 16.60 6.38 14.81
C ILE A 4 15.88 7.65 15.25
N GLY A 5 15.55 7.80 16.54
CA GLY A 5 14.89 8.98 17.09
C GLY A 5 13.39 9.11 16.82
N MET A 6 12.74 8.05 16.36
CA MET A 6 11.28 8.06 16.20
C MET A 6 10.59 8.03 17.59
N ASN A 7 9.55 8.82 17.77
CA ASN A 7 8.73 8.81 18.97
C ASN A 7 7.87 7.53 19.00
N VAL A 8 8.33 6.53 19.76
CA VAL A 8 7.67 5.22 19.87
C VAL A 8 6.34 5.31 20.61
N GLU A 9 6.20 6.22 21.59
CA GLU A 9 4.96 6.40 22.32
C GLU A 9 3.83 6.91 21.41
N GLU A 10 4.14 7.90 20.59
CA GLU A 10 3.19 8.40 19.58
C GLU A 10 2.84 7.33 18.53
N LEU A 11 3.82 6.53 18.09
CA LEU A 11 3.58 5.41 17.17
C LEU A 11 2.60 4.39 17.78
N LEU A 12 2.83 3.97 19.01
CA LEU A 12 1.97 3.01 19.70
C LEU A 12 0.59 3.61 20.03
N LYS A 13 0.52 4.90 20.34
CA LYS A 13 -0.73 5.60 20.56
C LYS A 13 -1.60 5.60 19.30
N GLY A 14 -1.03 5.95 18.14
CA GLY A 14 -1.75 5.89 16.87
C GLY A 14 -2.24 4.48 16.53
N ALA A 15 -1.38 3.46 16.74
CA ALA A 15 -1.77 2.07 16.58
C ALA A 15 -2.94 1.66 17.50
N GLY A 16 -2.91 2.09 18.76
CA GLY A 16 -3.98 1.80 19.73
C GLY A 16 -5.30 2.49 19.39
N GLU A 17 -5.29 3.70 18.86
CA GLU A 17 -6.51 4.38 18.41
C GLU A 17 -7.10 3.71 17.15
N MET A 18 -6.26 3.24 16.24
CA MET A 18 -6.73 2.45 15.11
C MET A 18 -7.26 1.06 15.54
N GLU A 19 -6.64 0.44 16.54
CA GLU A 19 -7.16 -0.79 17.16
C GLU A 19 -8.59 -0.57 17.68
N GLU A 20 -8.82 0.51 18.45
CA GLU A 20 -10.13 0.82 18.98
C GLU A 20 -11.17 1.04 17.87
N ALA A 21 -10.80 1.76 16.80
CA ALA A 21 -11.67 1.96 15.64
C ALA A 21 -12.01 0.65 14.90
N CYS A 22 -11.18 -0.38 15.05
CA CYS A 22 -11.37 -1.68 14.39
C CYS A 22 -11.98 -2.76 15.30
N ARG A 23 -12.43 -2.44 16.51
CA ARG A 23 -13.01 -3.43 17.46
C ARG A 23 -14.42 -3.89 17.13
N THR A 24 -15.11 -3.21 16.23
CA THR A 24 -16.47 -3.58 15.82
C THR A 24 -16.44 -4.62 14.69
N ASP A 25 -17.45 -5.48 14.64
CA ASP A 25 -17.71 -6.43 13.55
C ASP A 25 -18.56 -5.84 12.41
N ASP A 26 -19.05 -4.61 12.59
CA ASP A 26 -19.72 -3.86 11.52
C ASP A 26 -18.70 -3.45 10.45
N VAL A 27 -18.82 -4.06 9.27
CA VAL A 27 -17.93 -3.79 8.13
C VAL A 27 -17.91 -2.32 7.70
N TYR A 28 -18.99 -1.58 7.92
CA TYR A 28 -19.07 -0.16 7.56
C TYR A 28 -18.42 0.76 8.60
N ALA A 29 -18.27 0.29 9.82
CA ALA A 29 -17.65 1.03 10.92
C ALA A 29 -16.18 0.62 11.16
N ASN A 30 -15.77 -0.57 10.69
CA ASN A 30 -14.42 -1.09 10.84
C ASN A 30 -13.60 -0.86 9.56
N PRO A 31 -12.67 0.12 9.54
CA PRO A 31 -11.93 0.46 8.32
C PRO A 31 -11.04 -0.67 7.80
N ALA A 32 -10.42 -1.44 8.70
CA ALA A 32 -9.56 -2.56 8.30
C ALA A 32 -10.36 -3.72 7.71
N LEU A 33 -11.52 -4.04 8.30
CA LEU A 33 -12.41 -5.07 7.79
C LEU A 33 -13.04 -4.65 6.44
N MET A 34 -13.46 -3.39 6.29
CA MET A 34 -13.93 -2.86 5.01
C MET A 34 -12.86 -2.98 3.93
N ASN A 35 -11.64 -2.57 4.23
CA ASN A 35 -10.53 -2.67 3.27
C ASN A 35 -10.26 -4.12 2.86
N ALA A 36 -10.21 -5.04 3.82
CA ALA A 36 -10.04 -6.48 3.56
C ALA A 36 -11.17 -7.04 2.69
N ALA A 37 -12.42 -6.74 3.01
CA ALA A 37 -13.59 -7.22 2.27
C ALA A 37 -13.58 -6.71 0.82
N LEU A 38 -13.27 -5.43 0.59
CA LEU A 38 -13.20 -4.86 -0.75
C LEU A 38 -12.07 -5.48 -1.57
N LYS A 39 -10.90 -5.71 -0.98
CA LYS A 39 -9.75 -6.34 -1.64
C LYS A 39 -10.03 -7.81 -1.96
N TYR A 40 -10.61 -8.55 -1.02
CA TYR A 40 -11.05 -9.93 -1.22
C TYR A 40 -12.06 -10.04 -2.36
N ILE A 41 -13.10 -9.20 -2.37
CA ILE A 41 -14.11 -9.18 -3.44
C ILE A 41 -13.48 -8.82 -4.78
N ALA A 42 -12.58 -7.84 -4.83
CA ALA A 42 -11.88 -7.45 -6.05
C ALA A 42 -11.04 -8.60 -6.62
N SER A 43 -10.37 -9.38 -5.76
CA SER A 43 -9.64 -10.58 -6.16
C SER A 43 -10.57 -11.69 -6.64
N GLU A 44 -11.51 -12.12 -5.80
CA GLU A 44 -12.29 -13.34 -6.03
C GLU A 44 -13.39 -13.19 -7.09
N ARG A 45 -14.00 -12.02 -7.19
CA ARG A 45 -15.11 -11.78 -8.13
C ARG A 45 -14.73 -11.08 -9.41
N TYR A 46 -13.64 -10.28 -9.37
CA TYR A 46 -13.25 -9.44 -10.50
C TYR A 46 -11.86 -9.77 -11.04
N GLY A 47 -11.17 -10.76 -10.47
CA GLY A 47 -9.86 -11.21 -10.95
C GLY A 47 -8.75 -10.19 -10.75
N CYS A 48 -8.88 -9.28 -9.76
CA CYS A 48 -7.86 -8.29 -9.45
C CYS A 48 -6.75 -8.89 -8.59
N HIS A 49 -5.87 -9.66 -9.20
CA HIS A 49 -4.77 -10.36 -8.52
C HIS A 49 -3.49 -9.53 -8.39
N ILE A 50 -3.53 -8.25 -8.76
CA ILE A 50 -2.42 -7.30 -8.59
C ILE A 50 -2.90 -6.15 -7.72
N GLU A 51 -2.11 -5.78 -6.73
CA GLU A 51 -2.33 -4.58 -5.93
C GLU A 51 -1.16 -3.62 -6.08
N VAL A 52 -1.41 -2.48 -6.71
CA VAL A 52 -0.44 -1.41 -6.83
C VAL A 52 -0.57 -0.50 -5.63
N PHE A 53 0.47 -0.41 -4.79
CA PHE A 53 0.53 0.50 -3.66
C PHE A 53 1.35 1.72 -4.05
N MET A 54 0.68 2.82 -4.42
CA MET A 54 1.30 4.02 -4.96
C MET A 54 1.27 5.16 -3.95
N GLY A 55 2.43 5.43 -3.33
CA GLY A 55 2.61 6.56 -2.43
C GLY A 55 2.98 7.84 -3.19
N TYR A 56 2.21 8.91 -3.01
CA TYR A 56 2.54 10.20 -3.63
C TYR A 56 3.51 10.98 -2.76
N GLY A 57 4.78 10.89 -3.13
CA GLY A 57 5.96 11.46 -2.49
C GLY A 57 7.05 10.43 -2.25
N GLU A 58 8.30 10.79 -2.54
CA GLU A 58 9.46 9.89 -2.47
C GLU A 58 9.65 9.24 -1.09
N ARG A 59 9.32 9.97 -0.02
CA ARG A 59 9.42 9.47 1.37
C ARG A 59 8.51 8.27 1.64
N LEU A 60 7.51 8.01 0.81
CA LEU A 60 6.58 6.90 0.94
C LEU A 60 7.07 5.61 0.25
N GLY A 61 8.15 5.67 -0.53
CA GLY A 61 8.68 4.52 -1.27
C GLY A 61 9.03 3.34 -0.36
N SER A 62 9.72 3.59 0.75
CA SER A 62 10.07 2.53 1.73
C SER A 62 8.84 1.90 2.39
N LEU A 63 7.77 2.69 2.58
CA LEU A 63 6.51 2.18 3.11
C LEU A 63 5.83 1.22 2.13
N GLY A 64 5.88 1.55 0.83
CA GLY A 64 5.42 0.65 -0.22
C GLY A 64 6.18 -0.68 -0.22
N GLN A 65 7.51 -0.66 -0.06
CA GLN A 65 8.34 -1.85 0.05
C GLN A 65 7.99 -2.70 1.29
N TRP A 66 7.76 -2.05 2.43
CA TRP A 66 7.30 -2.75 3.64
C TRP A 66 5.93 -3.41 3.41
N TYR A 67 4.99 -2.72 2.76
CA TYR A 67 3.67 -3.28 2.46
C TYR A 67 3.74 -4.48 1.50
N VAL A 68 4.67 -4.47 0.54
CA VAL A 68 4.95 -5.64 -0.33
C VAL A 68 5.27 -6.87 0.50
N GLN A 69 6.17 -6.73 1.48
CA GLN A 69 6.51 -7.85 2.36
C GLN A 69 5.29 -8.30 3.17
N LEU A 70 4.59 -7.37 3.81
CA LEU A 70 3.40 -7.69 4.61
C LEU A 70 2.37 -8.48 3.81
N LEU A 71 1.99 -8.00 2.63
CA LEU A 71 0.95 -8.63 1.82
C LEU A 71 1.40 -9.99 1.25
N ALA A 72 2.61 -10.04 0.68
CA ALA A 72 3.11 -11.24 0.01
C ALA A 72 3.34 -12.40 0.99
N GLU A 73 4.00 -12.14 2.13
CA GLU A 73 4.30 -13.18 3.11
C GLU A 73 3.05 -13.67 3.84
N SER A 74 2.13 -12.77 4.16
CA SER A 74 0.94 -13.11 4.93
C SER A 74 -0.12 -13.82 4.08
N LEU A 75 -0.34 -13.41 2.83
CA LEU A 75 -1.44 -13.94 2.01
C LEU A 75 -1.00 -14.91 0.90
N GLY A 76 0.29 -14.98 0.56
CA GLY A 76 0.82 -15.92 -0.42
C GLY A 76 0.81 -17.36 0.10
N LYS A 77 -0.30 -18.09 -0.06
CA LYS A 77 -0.49 -19.42 0.52
C LYS A 77 -0.88 -20.46 -0.52
N LYS A 78 -0.18 -21.60 -0.47
CA LYS A 78 -0.52 -22.76 -1.30
C LYS A 78 -1.77 -23.49 -0.78
N HIS A 79 -1.90 -23.59 0.54
CA HIS A 79 -2.99 -24.31 1.18
C HIS A 79 -3.83 -23.39 2.04
N ASN A 80 -5.14 -23.66 2.11
CA ASN A 80 -6.00 -23.07 3.11
C ASN A 80 -5.84 -23.81 4.46
N ARG A 81 -6.53 -23.34 5.51
CA ARG A 81 -6.48 -23.96 6.85
C ARG A 81 -7.04 -25.37 6.90
N ASN A 82 -7.83 -25.78 5.91
CA ASN A 82 -8.35 -27.15 5.76
C ASN A 82 -7.36 -28.07 5.03
N GLY A 83 -6.20 -27.56 4.57
CA GLY A 83 -5.20 -28.32 3.82
C GLY A 83 -5.48 -28.43 2.32
N GLU A 84 -6.52 -27.76 1.82
CA GLU A 84 -6.87 -27.75 0.39
C GLU A 84 -5.92 -26.82 -0.38
N ILE A 85 -5.58 -27.19 -1.63
CA ILE A 85 -4.71 -26.37 -2.50
C ILE A 85 -5.55 -25.22 -3.07
N VAL A 86 -5.19 -23.98 -2.73
CA VAL A 86 -5.89 -22.77 -3.16
C VAL A 86 -5.00 -21.80 -3.96
N TYR A 87 -3.68 -21.79 -3.75
CA TYR A 87 -2.75 -20.82 -4.33
C TYR A 87 -3.23 -19.37 -4.18
N TYR A 88 -3.64 -19.00 -2.96
CA TYR A 88 -4.15 -17.68 -2.65
C TYR A 88 -3.03 -16.63 -2.60
N GLY A 89 -3.40 -15.38 -2.86
CA GLY A 89 -2.55 -14.19 -2.71
C GLY A 89 -2.59 -13.28 -3.94
N ARG A 90 -2.39 -11.99 -3.70
CA ARG A 90 -2.23 -10.99 -4.76
C ARG A 90 -0.76 -10.61 -4.92
N THR A 91 -0.37 -10.19 -6.12
CA THR A 91 0.96 -9.65 -6.38
C THR A 91 1.02 -8.17 -5.98
N PRO A 92 1.74 -7.80 -4.92
CA PRO A 92 1.92 -6.40 -4.57
C PRO A 92 2.97 -5.74 -5.46
N VAL A 93 2.67 -4.53 -5.93
CA VAL A 93 3.57 -3.69 -6.72
C VAL A 93 3.74 -2.35 -6.00
N PRO A 94 4.92 -2.04 -5.44
CA PRO A 94 5.17 -0.74 -4.86
C PRO A 94 5.41 0.29 -5.96
N ALA A 95 4.91 1.49 -5.77
CA ALA A 95 5.08 2.58 -6.72
C ALA A 95 5.16 3.93 -6.01
N VAL A 96 5.83 4.89 -6.63
CA VAL A 96 5.97 6.27 -6.14
C VAL A 96 5.44 7.26 -7.18
N GLY A 97 4.36 7.94 -6.85
CA GLY A 97 3.91 9.11 -7.63
C GLY A 97 4.81 10.32 -7.34
N THR A 98 5.18 11.10 -8.36
CA THR A 98 4.70 11.05 -9.75
C THR A 98 5.57 10.21 -10.70
N THR A 99 6.74 9.74 -10.26
CA THR A 99 7.70 8.99 -11.11
C THR A 99 7.05 7.77 -11.73
N ASP A 100 6.51 6.88 -10.91
CA ASP A 100 5.88 5.65 -11.40
C ASP A 100 4.49 5.89 -12.00
N MET A 101 3.81 6.97 -11.66
CA MET A 101 2.61 7.40 -12.36
C MET A 101 2.93 7.54 -13.86
N HIS A 102 4.02 8.23 -14.20
CA HIS A 102 4.41 8.40 -15.59
C HIS A 102 4.78 7.08 -16.27
N ALA A 103 5.44 6.18 -15.55
CA ALA A 103 5.89 4.89 -16.09
C ALA A 103 4.77 3.84 -16.21
N GLN A 104 3.78 3.84 -15.32
CA GLN A 104 2.83 2.74 -15.16
C GLN A 104 1.38 3.07 -15.53
N THR A 105 0.99 4.36 -15.57
CA THR A 105 -0.43 4.74 -15.74
C THR A 105 -1.03 4.24 -17.06
N GLN A 106 -0.25 4.19 -18.15
CA GLN A 106 -0.75 3.60 -19.40
C GLN A 106 -1.26 2.17 -19.20
N LEU A 107 -0.51 1.35 -18.46
CA LEU A 107 -0.92 -0.02 -18.14
C LEU A 107 -2.10 -0.07 -17.18
N HIS A 108 -2.17 0.88 -16.24
CA HIS A 108 -3.28 0.95 -15.29
C HIS A 108 -4.58 1.37 -15.98
N GLN A 109 -4.51 2.31 -16.92
CA GLN A 109 -5.67 2.87 -17.62
C GLN A 109 -6.16 1.96 -18.76
N ASP A 110 -5.27 1.51 -19.65
CA ASP A 110 -5.67 0.80 -20.88
C ASP A 110 -5.39 -0.70 -20.84
N GLY A 111 -4.58 -1.17 -19.88
CA GLY A 111 -4.22 -2.57 -19.78
C GLY A 111 -5.30 -3.47 -19.16
N ILE A 112 -4.94 -4.73 -18.94
CA ILE A 112 -5.83 -5.74 -18.35
C ILE A 112 -6.42 -5.24 -17.01
N ARG A 113 -7.72 -5.47 -16.82
CA ARG A 113 -8.49 -5.10 -15.61
C ARG A 113 -8.27 -6.13 -14.48
N ASN A 114 -7.04 -6.34 -14.08
CA ASN A 114 -6.65 -7.35 -13.09
C ASN A 114 -5.98 -6.76 -11.85
N LYS A 115 -6.16 -5.46 -11.62
CA LYS A 115 -5.47 -4.76 -10.53
C LYS A 115 -6.35 -3.77 -9.79
N VAL A 116 -5.99 -3.52 -8.54
CA VAL A 116 -6.47 -2.41 -7.72
C VAL A 116 -5.31 -1.45 -7.54
N VAL A 117 -5.53 -0.15 -7.75
CA VAL A 117 -4.53 0.88 -7.46
C VAL A 117 -4.87 1.53 -6.13
N GLN A 118 -4.01 1.32 -5.15
CA GLN A 118 -4.15 1.88 -3.82
C GLN A 118 -3.25 3.10 -3.69
N PHE A 119 -3.84 4.28 -3.66
CA PHE A 119 -3.11 5.53 -3.46
C PHE A 119 -2.88 5.80 -1.97
N LEU A 120 -1.69 6.34 -1.65
CA LEU A 120 -1.39 6.89 -0.34
C LEU A 120 -1.00 8.36 -0.49
N GLN A 121 -1.70 9.24 0.22
CA GLN A 121 -1.52 10.69 0.22
C GLN A 121 -1.18 11.19 1.61
N ILE A 122 -0.24 12.15 1.70
CA ILE A 122 -0.06 13.00 2.87
C ILE A 122 -0.75 14.33 2.58
N LYS A 123 -1.70 14.72 3.44
CA LYS A 123 -2.48 15.94 3.22
C LYS A 123 -1.66 17.21 3.49
N ASN A 124 -0.96 17.25 4.61
CA ASN A 124 -0.15 18.39 5.02
C ASN A 124 1.34 18.02 4.90
N MET A 125 1.96 18.40 3.79
CA MET A 125 3.38 18.14 3.54
C MET A 125 4.23 19.19 4.27
N PRO A 126 5.22 18.78 5.09
CA PRO A 126 6.12 19.73 5.73
C PRO A 126 7.13 20.30 4.72
N GLY A 127 7.46 21.59 4.84
CA GLY A 127 8.52 22.22 4.07
C GLY A 127 8.18 22.37 2.59
N ASP A 128 6.97 22.86 2.31
CA ASP A 128 6.49 23.04 0.93
C ASP A 128 7.30 24.09 0.16
N ILE A 129 7.37 23.93 -1.14
CA ILE A 129 8.11 24.80 -2.05
C ILE A 129 7.12 25.46 -3.01
N VAL A 130 7.18 26.77 -3.09
CA VAL A 130 6.42 27.55 -4.08
C VAL A 130 7.18 27.60 -5.39
N LEU A 131 6.54 27.22 -6.49
CA LEU A 131 7.12 27.30 -7.82
C LEU A 131 7.25 28.78 -8.27
N GLY A 132 8.47 29.20 -8.54
CA GLY A 132 8.77 30.50 -9.15
C GLY A 132 9.09 30.32 -10.63
N MET A 133 8.42 31.08 -11.51
CA MET A 133 8.70 31.08 -12.95
C MET A 133 9.43 32.37 -13.34
N PRO A 134 10.75 32.30 -13.50
CA PRO A 134 11.56 33.50 -13.77
C PRO A 134 11.40 34.03 -15.21
N PHE A 135 10.76 33.27 -16.10
CA PHE A 135 10.63 33.64 -17.52
C PHE A 135 9.16 33.96 -17.85
N GLU A 136 8.93 35.22 -18.26
CA GLU A 136 7.58 35.72 -18.58
C GLU A 136 6.90 34.99 -19.75
N GLU A 137 7.66 34.53 -20.74
CA GLU A 137 7.16 33.89 -21.97
C GLU A 137 7.02 32.37 -21.85
N SER A 138 7.22 31.83 -20.66
CA SER A 138 7.15 30.38 -20.44
C SER A 138 5.71 29.87 -20.54
N ALA A 139 5.52 28.76 -21.27
CA ALA A 139 4.28 27.98 -21.23
C ALA A 139 3.93 27.51 -19.80
N PHE A 140 4.90 27.54 -18.88
CA PHE A 140 4.75 27.18 -17.49
C PHE A 140 4.32 28.36 -16.59
N LYS A 141 4.12 29.57 -17.13
CA LYS A 141 3.67 30.74 -16.35
C LYS A 141 2.44 30.46 -15.49
N LYS A 142 1.54 29.61 -15.97
CA LYS A 142 0.33 29.20 -15.24
C LYS A 142 0.61 28.43 -13.92
N TYR A 143 1.82 27.94 -13.72
CA TYR A 143 2.23 27.23 -12.50
C TYR A 143 2.97 28.17 -11.52
N ASN A 144 3.16 29.43 -11.87
CA ASN A 144 3.82 30.40 -10.99
C ASN A 144 2.98 30.61 -9.72
N GLY A 145 3.61 30.49 -8.57
CA GLY A 145 2.94 30.57 -7.26
C GLY A 145 2.23 29.30 -6.80
N LEU A 146 2.28 28.22 -7.58
CA LEU A 146 1.74 26.93 -7.17
C LEU A 146 2.68 26.26 -6.16
N ASN A 147 2.11 25.74 -5.08
CA ASN A 147 2.85 24.88 -4.13
C ASN A 147 3.15 23.52 -4.75
N MET A 148 4.31 22.95 -4.46
CA MET A 148 4.67 21.61 -4.93
C MET A 148 3.75 20.53 -4.34
N SER A 149 3.30 20.69 -3.10
CA SER A 149 2.31 19.81 -2.48
C SER A 149 0.96 19.83 -3.20
N ASP A 150 0.50 21.02 -3.63
CA ASP A 150 -0.73 21.16 -4.42
C ASP A 150 -0.58 20.50 -5.80
N ALA A 151 0.57 20.70 -6.45
CA ALA A 151 0.85 20.05 -7.73
C ALA A 151 0.85 18.53 -7.61
N LEU A 152 1.43 17.98 -6.53
CA LEU A 152 1.43 16.56 -6.24
C LEU A 152 0.02 16.01 -5.97
N ALA A 153 -0.78 16.75 -5.20
CA ALA A 153 -2.17 16.41 -4.93
C ALA A 153 -3.02 16.42 -6.22
N MET A 154 -2.86 17.44 -7.06
CA MET A 154 -3.54 17.51 -8.37
C MET A 154 -3.16 16.34 -9.29
N ALA A 155 -1.90 15.92 -9.28
CA ALA A 155 -1.46 14.76 -10.06
C ALA A 155 -2.12 13.46 -9.57
N LEU A 156 -2.20 13.26 -8.24
CA LEU A 156 -2.90 12.12 -7.65
C LEU A 156 -4.39 12.15 -8.00
N ASP A 157 -5.05 13.29 -7.79
CA ASP A 157 -6.48 13.46 -8.05
C ASP A 157 -6.82 13.16 -9.51
N SER A 158 -6.04 13.69 -10.44
CA SER A 158 -6.20 13.46 -11.87
C SER A 158 -6.05 11.99 -12.25
N ASN A 159 -5.05 11.30 -11.66
CA ASN A 159 -4.85 9.86 -11.90
C ASN A 159 -6.02 9.02 -11.35
N ALA A 160 -6.45 9.31 -10.13
CA ALA A 160 -7.57 8.61 -9.50
C ALA A 160 -8.89 8.84 -10.26
N GLU A 161 -9.16 10.08 -10.69
CA GLU A 161 -10.35 10.43 -11.46
C GLU A 161 -10.36 9.77 -12.84
N ALA A 162 -9.23 9.72 -13.53
CA ALA A 162 -9.10 9.03 -14.81
C ALA A 162 -9.40 7.52 -14.66
N LEU A 163 -8.86 6.87 -13.64
CA LEU A 163 -9.17 5.47 -13.34
C LEU A 163 -10.66 5.26 -13.01
N ASN A 164 -11.26 6.16 -12.21
CA ASN A 164 -12.68 6.10 -11.87
C ASN A 164 -13.58 6.26 -13.10
N SER A 165 -13.25 7.18 -14.01
CA SER A 165 -14.02 7.42 -15.24
C SER A 165 -14.08 6.19 -16.15
N ASP A 166 -13.02 5.35 -16.10
CA ASP A 166 -12.98 4.06 -16.81
C ASP A 166 -13.37 2.86 -15.89
N ARG A 167 -13.95 3.12 -14.72
CA ARG A 167 -14.39 2.08 -13.77
C ARG A 167 -13.27 1.12 -13.38
N ARG A 168 -12.03 1.63 -13.20
CA ARG A 168 -10.88 0.91 -12.70
C ARG A 168 -10.86 0.99 -11.17
N PHE A 169 -10.70 -0.15 -10.51
CA PHE A 169 -10.70 -0.18 -9.05
C PHE A 169 -9.50 0.58 -8.49
N ASN A 170 -9.79 1.59 -7.72
CA ASN A 170 -8.80 2.30 -6.94
C ASN A 170 -9.40 2.78 -5.62
N ALA A 171 -8.54 3.05 -4.65
CA ALA A 171 -8.91 3.61 -3.36
C ALA A 171 -7.78 4.53 -2.88
N ARG A 172 -8.07 5.36 -1.87
CA ARG A 172 -7.11 6.31 -1.32
C ARG A 172 -7.04 6.21 0.19
N TYR A 173 -5.83 6.07 0.71
CA TYR A 173 -5.51 6.31 2.11
C TYR A 173 -4.97 7.73 2.24
N VAL A 174 -5.48 8.49 3.22
CA VAL A 174 -5.06 9.87 3.45
C VAL A 174 -4.51 9.98 4.86
N LEU A 175 -3.21 10.23 4.97
CA LEU A 175 -2.60 10.61 6.24
C LEU A 175 -2.69 12.13 6.39
N PRO A 176 -3.17 12.66 7.53
CA PRO A 176 -3.15 14.08 7.79
C PRO A 176 -1.74 14.68 7.70
N GLU A 177 -0.76 13.99 8.28
CA GLU A 177 0.65 14.38 8.33
C GLU A 177 1.56 13.15 8.35
N MET A 178 2.84 13.36 7.98
CA MET A 178 3.88 12.34 8.11
C MET A 178 4.54 12.42 9.49
N ASN A 179 3.94 11.80 10.49
CA ASN A 179 4.47 11.72 11.85
C ASN A 179 4.33 10.30 12.42
N ALA A 180 4.92 10.06 13.61
CA ALA A 180 4.92 8.73 14.22
C ALA A 180 3.49 8.23 14.54
N TYR A 181 2.62 9.11 15.00
CA TYR A 181 1.24 8.79 15.34
C TYR A 181 0.46 8.26 14.12
N HIS A 182 0.40 9.01 13.03
CA HIS A 182 -0.31 8.59 11.82
C HIS A 182 0.34 7.39 11.11
N LEU A 183 1.65 7.21 11.25
CA LEU A 183 2.30 5.97 10.82
C LEU A 183 1.86 4.77 11.66
N GLY A 184 1.67 4.96 12.96
CA GLY A 184 1.12 3.92 13.86
C GLY A 184 -0.28 3.49 13.45
N GLU A 185 -1.16 4.45 13.18
CA GLU A 185 -2.51 4.18 12.66
C GLU A 185 -2.46 3.38 11.35
N LEU A 186 -1.63 3.82 10.39
CA LEU A 186 -1.52 3.16 9.08
C LEU A 186 -0.95 1.75 9.18
N PHE A 187 0.09 1.54 9.98
CA PHE A 187 0.69 0.21 10.16
C PHE A 187 -0.32 -0.76 10.77
N TYR A 188 -1.01 -0.37 11.84
CA TYR A 188 -2.01 -1.21 12.46
C TYR A 188 -3.17 -1.53 11.50
N PHE A 189 -3.70 -0.52 10.83
CA PHE A 189 -4.74 -0.66 9.82
C PHE A 189 -4.36 -1.66 8.72
N LEU A 190 -3.16 -1.55 8.14
CA LEU A 190 -2.72 -2.42 7.06
C LEU A 190 -2.46 -3.85 7.56
N MET A 191 -1.83 -4.02 8.73
CA MET A 191 -1.60 -5.34 9.33
C MET A 191 -2.92 -6.05 9.64
N LEU A 192 -3.86 -5.35 10.26
CA LEU A 192 -5.17 -5.91 10.61
C LEU A 192 -6.01 -6.21 9.35
N SER A 193 -5.96 -5.34 8.34
CA SER A 193 -6.60 -5.58 7.04
C SER A 193 -6.11 -6.88 6.39
N VAL A 194 -4.81 -7.13 6.39
CA VAL A 194 -4.22 -8.35 5.85
C VAL A 194 -4.63 -9.58 6.68
N ALA A 195 -4.68 -9.46 8.00
CA ALA A 195 -5.16 -10.53 8.87
C ALA A 195 -6.64 -10.87 8.58
N TYR A 196 -7.51 -9.87 8.47
CA TYR A 196 -8.93 -10.07 8.10
C TYR A 196 -9.09 -10.69 6.71
N GLU A 197 -8.27 -10.30 5.75
CA GLU A 197 -8.31 -10.92 4.43
C GLU A 197 -7.89 -12.40 4.47
N GLY A 198 -6.89 -12.74 5.30
CA GLY A 198 -6.52 -14.13 5.57
C GLY A 198 -7.67 -14.95 6.13
N GLU A 199 -8.47 -14.38 7.05
CA GLU A 199 -9.69 -15.00 7.57
C GLU A 199 -10.74 -15.22 6.46
N LEU A 200 -11.01 -14.19 5.64
CA LEU A 200 -11.96 -14.27 4.53
C LEU A 200 -11.55 -15.33 3.50
N ALA A 201 -10.26 -15.49 3.25
CA ALA A 201 -9.70 -16.47 2.32
C ALA A 201 -9.48 -17.86 2.97
N ASN A 202 -9.73 -18.00 4.25
CA ASN A 202 -9.46 -19.21 5.04
C ASN A 202 -7.99 -19.66 4.96
N VAL A 203 -7.04 -18.70 4.94
CA VAL A 203 -5.60 -18.98 4.96
C VAL A 203 -4.96 -18.50 6.27
N ASP A 204 -3.85 -19.11 6.68
CA ASP A 204 -3.08 -18.64 7.84
C ASP A 204 -2.18 -17.49 7.43
N ALA A 205 -2.55 -16.25 7.81
CA ALA A 205 -1.77 -15.06 7.52
C ALA A 205 -0.51 -14.91 8.39
N PHE A 206 -0.30 -15.77 9.38
CA PHE A 206 0.76 -15.63 10.39
C PHE A 206 1.91 -16.63 10.22
N ASP A 207 1.86 -17.52 9.22
CA ASP A 207 2.93 -18.43 8.87
C ASP A 207 3.56 -18.11 7.50
N GLN A 208 4.74 -18.67 7.19
CA GLN A 208 5.44 -18.47 5.90
C GLN A 208 6.07 -19.79 5.39
N PRO A 209 5.29 -20.83 5.12
CA PRO A 209 5.83 -22.15 4.72
C PRO A 209 6.63 -22.09 3.41
N GLY A 210 6.29 -21.19 2.48
CA GLY A 210 6.99 -21.02 1.21
C GLY A 210 8.44 -20.56 1.37
N VAL A 211 8.74 -19.77 2.39
CA VAL A 211 10.08 -19.24 2.67
C VAL A 211 11.02 -20.35 3.16
N GLU A 212 10.51 -21.37 3.83
CA GLU A 212 11.34 -22.46 4.37
C GLU A 212 11.96 -23.34 3.26
N ALA A 213 11.33 -23.41 2.09
CA ALA A 213 11.83 -24.21 0.97
C ALA A 213 13.23 -23.74 0.51
N TYR A 214 13.41 -22.45 0.21
CA TYR A 214 14.71 -21.94 -0.21
C TYR A 214 15.74 -21.94 0.90
N LYS A 215 15.33 -21.66 2.15
CA LYS A 215 16.23 -21.69 3.33
C LYS A 215 16.84 -23.09 3.52
N LYS A 216 16.06 -24.15 3.36
CA LYS A 216 16.54 -25.53 3.43
C LYS A 216 17.59 -25.82 2.35
N ILE A 217 17.31 -25.40 1.11
CA ILE A 217 18.26 -25.57 -0.01
C ILE A 217 19.54 -24.77 0.24
N MET A 218 19.42 -23.53 0.72
CA MET A 218 20.56 -22.68 1.02
C MET A 218 21.45 -23.28 2.10
N LYS A 219 20.86 -23.80 3.19
CA LYS A 219 21.60 -24.49 4.26
C LYS A 219 22.38 -25.71 3.74
N ALA A 220 21.76 -26.52 2.86
CA ALA A 220 22.44 -27.67 2.23
C ALA A 220 23.66 -27.23 1.41
N LYS A 221 23.50 -26.21 0.56
CA LYS A 221 24.60 -25.68 -0.26
C LYS A 221 25.75 -25.10 0.57
N PHE A 222 25.47 -24.47 1.71
CA PHE A 222 26.51 -24.00 2.62
C PHE A 222 27.27 -25.18 3.28
N ALA A 223 26.56 -26.24 3.66
CA ALA A 223 27.21 -27.44 4.25
C ALA A 223 28.14 -28.13 3.25
N GLU A 224 27.75 -28.24 1.97
CA GLU A 224 28.60 -28.82 0.90
C GLU A 224 29.88 -28.00 0.66
N ARG A 225 29.84 -26.67 0.85
CA ARG A 225 31.01 -25.80 0.65
C ARG A 225 32.03 -25.87 1.82
N SER A 226 31.61 -26.35 2.97
CA SER A 226 32.44 -26.43 4.17
C SER A 226 33.20 -27.76 4.29
N ASN A 227 32.98 -28.69 3.38
CA ASN A 227 33.71 -29.94 3.17
C ASN A 227 34.65 -29.82 1.94
#